data_07a1639665d9d3400b9090477276b336
#
_entry.id   07a1639665d9d3400b9090477276b336
#
_cell.length_a   1.000
_cell.length_b   1.000
_cell.length_c   1.000
_cell.angle_alpha   90.00
_cell.angle_beta   90.00
_cell.angle_gamma   90.00
#
_symmetry.space_group_name_H-M   'P 1'
#
loop_
_entity.id
_entity.type
_entity.pdbx_description
1 polymer ?
#
loop_
_entity_poly.entity_id
_entity_poly.type
_entity_poly.pdbx_seq_one_letter_code
_entity_poly.pdbx_strand_id
1 'polypeptide(L)'
;MIKKKYLFSLISLVFIILLIIGSLSIVRGEKDELSKITNLIPNNVKTFLKKTLFVHAELKTKEKEIENQKKIIDIKNSTIKILDYKLNNYFNDYIKSDYFTKTNIEFVKIEKDKIYNNKSFNLKVEKFVSSYLFNGKHQGARATGYLDQYKEIIFLTTGDGMFLFFDLKQLNNEKLNLKKIKSNIKEVIFTDIYNNANDDQYSTTIIGKSIKDLKIIDEELFISFHNEVKSDCFNTSILKAKINFDFLNFEKFFVPSECVNKENEYGEFNWFHSGGRITDYKDNLILFTIGEYRFRDLAQNTESIFGKIISIDKNSKDWKIISMGHRNPQGIYYDIKEDYIVSTEHGPNGGDEININLNPDSGNIKNFGWPISSYGYHYDNKFNQKSKAPLHKSHIKYGFEEPIKYYTPSIAISEVVKIPDQFSPGLRNSFFVAAMGSILEEGDLSIHLLDFKDKFSKIESHETIQLGERVRDIVYIKGINKFICYLETTGTIMILSNN
;
A
#
# COMPACT_ATOMS: atom_id res chain seq x y z
N MET A 1 24.85 -37.66 48.67
CA MET A 1 23.76 -37.47 47.68
C MET A 1 22.48 -36.92 48.25
N ILE A 2 22.13 -37.21 49.49
CA ILE A 2 20.87 -36.80 50.12
C ILE A 2 20.80 -35.25 50.38
N LYS A 3 21.90 -34.60 50.75
CA LYS A 3 21.92 -33.14 50.97
C LYS A 3 21.66 -32.28 49.73
N LYS A 4 21.95 -32.72 48.49
CA LYS A 4 21.66 -31.97 47.25
C LYS A 4 20.18 -31.99 46.89
N LYS A 5 19.45 -33.08 47.16
CA LYS A 5 18.02 -33.20 46.89
C LYS A 5 17.20 -32.26 47.79
N TYR A 6 17.56 -32.16 49.06
CA TYR A 6 16.85 -31.24 50.00
C TYR A 6 17.13 -29.76 49.67
N LEU A 7 18.36 -29.44 49.22
CA LEU A 7 18.69 -28.09 48.81
C LEU A 7 17.89 -27.67 47.56
N PHE A 8 17.71 -28.56 46.59
CA PHE A 8 16.91 -28.32 45.38
C PHE A 8 15.42 -28.15 45.71
N SER A 9 14.89 -28.97 46.63
CA SER A 9 13.49 -28.89 47.06
C SER A 9 13.24 -27.58 47.84
N LEU A 10 14.21 -27.14 48.70
CA LEU A 10 14.11 -25.89 49.44
C LEU A 10 14.16 -24.68 48.52
N ILE A 11 15.04 -24.67 47.51
CA ILE A 11 15.13 -23.62 46.50
C ILE A 11 13.85 -23.53 45.66
N SER A 12 13.25 -24.67 45.25
CA SER A 12 11.99 -24.68 44.56
C SER A 12 10.81 -24.17 45.38
N LEU A 13 10.80 -24.51 46.68
CA LEU A 13 9.76 -24.03 47.58
C LEU A 13 9.86 -22.52 47.82
N VAL A 14 11.07 -22.01 48.02
CA VAL A 14 11.34 -20.56 48.16
C VAL A 14 10.95 -19.82 46.86
N PHE A 15 11.21 -20.40 45.71
CA PHE A 15 10.84 -19.79 44.45
C PHE A 15 9.32 -19.72 44.22
N ILE A 16 8.59 -20.77 44.59
CA ILE A 16 7.12 -20.81 44.55
C ILE A 16 6.53 -19.78 45.54
N ILE A 17 7.08 -19.66 46.74
CA ILE A 17 6.65 -18.68 47.73
C ILE A 17 6.89 -17.25 47.23
N LEU A 18 8.06 -16.97 46.61
CA LEU A 18 8.37 -15.66 46.03
C LEU A 18 7.47 -15.28 44.85
N LEU A 19 7.08 -16.26 44.00
CA LEU A 19 6.13 -16.04 42.93
C LEU A 19 4.73 -15.75 43.46
N ILE A 20 4.28 -16.44 44.50
CA ILE A 20 2.98 -16.22 45.13
C ILE A 20 2.95 -14.84 45.83
N ILE A 21 4.01 -14.48 46.56
CA ILE A 21 4.09 -13.18 47.24
C ILE A 21 4.22 -12.04 46.21
N GLY A 22 5.01 -12.22 45.15
CA GLY A 22 5.12 -11.26 44.04
C GLY A 22 3.83 -11.00 43.32
N SER A 23 3.05 -12.05 43.07
CA SER A 23 1.72 -11.92 42.43
C SER A 23 0.70 -11.25 43.38
N LEU A 24 0.74 -11.55 44.67
CA LEU A 24 -0.13 -10.90 45.66
C LEU A 24 0.22 -9.42 45.88
N SER A 25 1.51 -9.05 45.87
CA SER A 25 1.96 -7.65 45.99
C SER A 25 1.64 -6.79 44.78
N ILE A 26 1.67 -7.38 43.57
CA ILE A 26 1.24 -6.71 42.31
C ILE A 26 -0.26 -6.42 42.35
N VAL A 27 -1.07 -7.35 42.88
CA VAL A 27 -2.52 -7.17 43.03
C VAL A 27 -2.86 -6.10 44.09
N ARG A 28 -2.02 -5.92 45.12
CA ARG A 28 -2.25 -4.94 46.22
C ARG A 28 -1.59 -3.59 46.03
N GLY A 29 -0.71 -3.41 45.04
CA GLY A 29 -0.06 -2.14 44.75
C GLY A 29 1.00 -1.74 45.76
N GLU A 30 1.46 -2.62 46.65
CA GLU A 30 2.41 -2.33 47.74
C GLU A 30 3.86 -2.59 47.29
N LYS A 31 4.54 -1.54 46.80
CA LYS A 31 5.96 -1.61 46.40
C LYS A 31 6.95 -1.78 47.54
N ASP A 32 6.60 -1.37 48.75
CA ASP A 32 7.52 -1.34 49.89
C ASP A 32 7.78 -2.71 50.54
N GLU A 33 6.84 -3.63 50.49
CA GLU A 33 7.04 -4.99 51.01
C GLU A 33 7.95 -5.86 50.13
N LEU A 34 7.90 -5.69 48.81
CA LEU A 34 8.81 -6.38 47.89
C LEU A 34 10.28 -6.05 48.15
N SER A 35 10.59 -4.82 48.58
CA SER A 35 11.94 -4.40 48.91
C SER A 35 12.48 -5.08 50.18
N LYS A 36 11.61 -5.29 51.16
CA LYS A 36 11.98 -5.97 52.42
C LYS A 36 12.27 -7.46 52.18
N ILE A 37 11.46 -8.14 51.37
CA ILE A 37 11.65 -9.56 51.06
C ILE A 37 12.88 -9.77 50.16
N THR A 38 13.15 -8.88 49.21
CA THR A 38 14.36 -8.98 48.40
C THR A 38 15.64 -8.78 49.20
N ASN A 39 15.59 -8.05 50.31
CA ASN A 39 16.73 -7.86 51.21
C ASN A 39 17.07 -9.10 52.04
N LEU A 40 16.14 -10.02 52.24
CA LEU A 40 16.35 -11.27 52.96
C LEU A 40 17.04 -12.36 52.10
N ILE A 41 17.12 -12.18 50.78
CA ILE A 41 17.77 -13.14 49.89
C ILE A 41 19.28 -12.91 49.89
N PRO A 42 20.13 -13.91 50.17
CA PRO A 42 21.56 -13.78 50.10
C PRO A 42 22.07 -13.28 48.75
N ASN A 43 23.08 -12.44 48.72
CA ASN A 43 23.59 -11.79 47.52
C ASN A 43 24.05 -12.78 46.44
N ASN A 44 24.61 -13.90 46.80
CA ASN A 44 25.00 -14.98 45.89
C ASN A 44 23.76 -15.62 45.20
N VAL A 45 22.67 -15.77 45.92
CA VAL A 45 21.39 -16.29 45.35
C VAL A 45 20.75 -15.25 44.45
N LYS A 46 20.75 -13.96 44.84
CA LYS A 46 20.29 -12.85 43.97
C LYS A 46 21.06 -12.81 42.66
N THR A 47 22.38 -12.92 42.72
CA THR A 47 23.27 -12.90 41.56
C THR A 47 23.02 -14.10 40.65
N PHE A 48 22.85 -15.29 41.24
CA PHE A 48 22.50 -16.50 40.49
C PHE A 48 21.15 -16.38 39.81
N LEU A 49 20.11 -15.94 40.50
CA LEU A 49 18.78 -15.75 39.96
C LEU A 49 18.76 -14.70 38.82
N LYS A 50 19.41 -13.54 39.05
CA LYS A 50 19.54 -12.53 37.99
C LYS A 50 20.25 -13.07 36.77
N LYS A 51 21.34 -13.79 36.92
CA LYS A 51 22.09 -14.38 35.80
C LYS A 51 21.25 -15.42 35.07
N THR A 52 20.54 -16.29 35.78
CA THR A 52 19.70 -17.32 35.19
C THR A 52 18.50 -16.73 34.44
N LEU A 53 17.81 -15.74 35.03
CA LEU A 53 16.70 -15.03 34.41
C LEU A 53 17.15 -14.23 33.16
N PHE A 54 18.33 -13.57 33.27
CA PHE A 54 18.91 -12.84 32.15
C PHE A 54 19.25 -13.77 30.99
N VAL A 55 19.91 -14.88 31.25
CA VAL A 55 20.22 -15.89 30.20
C VAL A 55 18.94 -16.47 29.59
N HIS A 56 17.92 -16.75 30.40
CA HIS A 56 16.65 -17.28 29.90
C HIS A 56 15.93 -16.23 29.03
N ALA A 57 15.90 -14.98 29.43
CA ALA A 57 15.33 -13.88 28.65
C ALA A 57 16.09 -13.67 27.34
N GLU A 58 17.41 -13.73 27.36
CA GLU A 58 18.26 -13.63 26.17
C GLU A 58 18.03 -14.79 25.20
N LEU A 59 17.95 -16.04 25.71
CA LEU A 59 17.63 -17.21 24.90
C LEU A 59 16.26 -17.08 24.23
N LYS A 60 15.23 -16.67 24.96
CA LYS A 60 13.89 -16.47 24.42
C LYS A 60 13.87 -15.37 23.35
N THR A 61 14.67 -14.32 23.52
CA THR A 61 14.81 -13.26 22.50
C THR A 61 15.46 -13.80 21.24
N LYS A 62 16.55 -14.58 21.37
CA LYS A 62 17.23 -15.21 20.25
C LYS A 62 16.37 -16.25 19.54
N GLU A 63 15.59 -17.04 20.27
CA GLU A 63 14.63 -17.99 19.66
C GLU A 63 13.62 -17.25 18.80
N LYS A 64 13.06 -16.15 19.30
CA LYS A 64 12.12 -15.30 18.54
C LYS A 64 12.78 -14.67 17.29
N GLU A 65 14.03 -14.23 17.43
CA GLU A 65 14.83 -13.69 16.32
C GLU A 65 15.07 -14.75 15.22
N ILE A 66 15.45 -15.95 15.62
CA ILE A 66 15.62 -17.09 14.69
C ILE A 66 14.31 -17.45 14.00
N GLU A 67 13.20 -17.45 14.73
CA GLU A 67 11.87 -17.68 14.12
C GLU A 67 11.52 -16.63 13.08
N ASN A 68 11.77 -15.35 13.37
CA ASN A 68 11.57 -14.27 12.42
C ASN A 68 12.47 -14.42 11.19
N GLN A 69 13.73 -14.76 11.37
CA GLN A 69 14.66 -14.99 10.27
C GLN A 69 14.20 -16.14 9.36
N LYS A 70 13.69 -17.23 9.93
CA LYS A 70 13.10 -18.34 9.15
C LYS A 70 11.93 -17.86 8.31
N LYS A 71 11.01 -17.07 8.89
CA LYS A 71 9.88 -16.50 8.13
C LYS A 71 10.34 -15.64 6.96
N ILE A 72 11.35 -14.80 7.17
CA ILE A 72 11.94 -13.96 6.10
C ILE A 72 12.55 -14.82 4.98
N ILE A 73 13.27 -15.87 5.33
CA ILE A 73 13.85 -16.82 4.37
C ILE A 73 12.75 -17.49 3.54
N ASP A 74 11.67 -17.95 4.16
CA ASP A 74 10.54 -18.59 3.48
C ASP A 74 9.85 -17.63 2.50
N ILE A 75 9.69 -16.35 2.88
CA ILE A 75 9.13 -15.32 2.02
C ILE A 75 10.04 -15.06 0.81
N LYS A 76 11.36 -14.92 1.03
CA LYS A 76 12.34 -14.71 -0.05
C LYS A 76 12.39 -15.92 -1.00
N ASN A 77 12.29 -17.13 -0.48
CA ASN A 77 12.23 -18.34 -1.30
C ASN A 77 10.99 -18.40 -2.19
N SER A 78 9.84 -17.92 -1.71
CA SER A 78 8.63 -17.79 -2.54
C SER A 78 8.86 -16.84 -3.72
N THR A 79 9.46 -15.69 -3.48
CA THR A 79 9.79 -14.72 -4.53
C THR A 79 10.80 -15.27 -5.54
N ILE A 80 11.85 -15.98 -5.06
CA ILE A 80 12.84 -16.67 -5.91
C ILE A 80 12.15 -17.67 -6.83
N LYS A 81 11.25 -18.50 -6.31
CA LYS A 81 10.50 -19.48 -7.11
C LYS A 81 9.71 -18.84 -8.25
N ILE A 82 9.11 -17.67 -8.00
CA ILE A 82 8.41 -16.90 -9.03
C ILE A 82 9.39 -16.41 -10.11
N LEU A 83 10.54 -15.87 -9.68
CA LEU A 83 11.55 -15.35 -10.60
C LEU A 83 12.17 -16.49 -11.44
N ASP A 84 12.42 -17.65 -10.85
CA ASP A 84 12.91 -18.84 -11.56
C ASP A 84 11.90 -19.31 -12.62
N TYR A 85 10.60 -19.37 -12.26
CA TYR A 85 9.56 -19.68 -13.23
C TYR A 85 9.58 -18.70 -14.40
N LYS A 86 9.65 -17.39 -14.13
CA LYS A 86 9.71 -16.36 -15.17
C LYS A 86 10.95 -16.52 -16.05
N LEU A 87 12.11 -16.68 -15.46
CA LEU A 87 13.37 -16.82 -16.19
C LEU A 87 13.35 -18.06 -17.11
N ASN A 88 12.95 -19.20 -16.59
CA ASN A 88 12.93 -20.46 -17.34
C ASN A 88 11.91 -20.47 -18.48
N ASN A 89 10.81 -19.74 -18.37
CA ASN A 89 9.75 -19.71 -19.38
C ASN A 89 9.87 -18.50 -20.30
N TYR A 90 10.54 -17.41 -19.89
CA TYR A 90 10.70 -16.20 -20.69
C TYR A 90 11.33 -16.50 -22.07
N PHE A 91 12.40 -17.27 -22.13
CA PHE A 91 13.06 -17.63 -23.39
C PHE A 91 12.15 -18.41 -24.33
N ASN A 92 11.35 -19.33 -23.81
CA ASN A 92 10.47 -20.14 -24.65
C ASN A 92 9.25 -19.37 -25.14
N ASP A 93 8.68 -18.51 -24.29
CA ASP A 93 7.42 -17.82 -24.58
C ASP A 93 7.62 -16.52 -25.36
N TYR A 94 8.79 -15.88 -25.23
CA TYR A 94 9.02 -14.51 -25.73
C TYR A 94 10.00 -14.42 -26.90
N ILE A 95 11.10 -15.18 -26.87
CA ILE A 95 12.11 -15.10 -27.94
C ILE A 95 11.67 -15.89 -29.17
N LYS A 96 10.87 -16.94 -28.97
CA LYS A 96 10.35 -17.76 -30.06
C LYS A 96 8.99 -17.34 -30.60
N SER A 97 8.25 -16.51 -29.88
CA SER A 97 6.94 -16.00 -30.34
C SER A 97 6.94 -14.51 -30.40
N ASP A 98 6.37 -13.94 -31.46
CA ASP A 98 6.12 -12.51 -31.53
C ASP A 98 5.08 -12.12 -30.45
N TYR A 99 5.59 -11.75 -29.31
CA TYR A 99 4.83 -11.51 -28.08
C TYR A 99 3.77 -10.40 -28.27
N PHE A 100 4.09 -9.37 -29.05
CA PHE A 100 3.16 -8.27 -29.30
C PHE A 100 1.91 -8.70 -30.10
N THR A 101 1.98 -9.83 -30.77
CA THR A 101 0.86 -10.41 -31.53
C THR A 101 0.00 -11.36 -30.70
N LYS A 102 0.48 -11.81 -29.51
CA LYS A 102 -0.33 -12.68 -28.63
C LYS A 102 -1.60 -11.96 -28.19
N THR A 103 -2.72 -12.62 -28.37
CA THR A 103 -4.05 -12.15 -27.94
C THR A 103 -4.37 -12.51 -26.49
N ASN A 104 -3.64 -13.47 -25.92
CA ASN A 104 -3.85 -13.99 -24.57
C ASN A 104 -2.55 -14.10 -23.80
N ILE A 105 -2.62 -13.85 -22.50
CA ILE A 105 -1.52 -14.04 -21.54
C ILE A 105 -1.95 -15.06 -20.52
N GLU A 106 -1.20 -16.17 -20.41
CA GLU A 106 -1.45 -17.21 -19.43
C GLU A 106 -0.74 -16.89 -18.11
N PHE A 107 -1.47 -17.05 -17.03
CA PHE A 107 -0.98 -17.04 -15.65
C PHE A 107 -1.18 -18.41 -15.06
N VAL A 108 -0.16 -18.96 -14.41
CA VAL A 108 -0.17 -20.31 -13.81
C VAL A 108 -0.13 -20.17 -12.28
N LYS A 109 -0.94 -20.96 -11.59
CA LYS A 109 -0.94 -21.00 -10.14
C LYS A 109 0.36 -21.64 -9.64
N ILE A 110 1.20 -20.86 -8.95
CA ILE A 110 2.50 -21.31 -8.42
C ILE A 110 2.44 -21.61 -6.94
N GLU A 111 1.80 -20.76 -6.16
CA GLU A 111 1.56 -21.01 -4.74
C GLU A 111 0.13 -21.45 -4.51
N LYS A 112 0.00 -22.61 -3.86
CA LYS A 112 -1.27 -23.17 -3.45
C LYS A 112 -1.38 -23.08 -1.95
N ASP A 113 -2.50 -22.51 -1.48
CA ASP A 113 -2.98 -22.67 -0.11
C ASP A 113 -2.00 -22.28 1.00
N LYS A 114 -1.17 -21.25 0.78
CA LYS A 114 -0.39 -20.68 1.88
C LYS A 114 -1.32 -19.98 2.85
N ILE A 115 -1.34 -20.43 4.11
CA ILE A 115 -2.21 -19.87 5.14
C ILE A 115 -1.38 -18.93 6.01
N TYR A 116 -1.84 -17.69 6.13
CA TYR A 116 -1.35 -16.71 7.08
C TYR A 116 -2.31 -16.65 8.26
N ASN A 117 -1.90 -17.23 9.38
CA ASN A 117 -2.67 -17.16 10.61
C ASN A 117 -2.43 -15.82 11.29
N ASN A 118 -3.47 -15.07 11.52
CA ASN A 118 -3.45 -13.90 12.37
C ASN A 118 -4.49 -14.04 13.50
N LYS A 119 -4.61 -13.00 14.34
CA LYS A 119 -5.54 -13.05 15.47
C LYS A 119 -7.01 -13.01 15.06
N SER A 120 -7.31 -12.40 13.92
CA SER A 120 -8.67 -12.10 13.48
C SER A 120 -9.23 -13.12 12.50
N PHE A 121 -8.37 -13.74 11.67
CA PHE A 121 -8.76 -14.71 10.63
C PHE A 121 -7.56 -15.45 10.04
N ASN A 122 -7.84 -16.49 9.26
CA ASN A 122 -6.83 -17.25 8.54
C ASN A 122 -6.90 -16.89 7.05
N LEU A 123 -5.92 -16.12 6.57
CA LEU A 123 -5.85 -15.77 5.16
C LEU A 123 -5.24 -16.91 4.35
N LYS A 124 -6.00 -17.41 3.41
CA LYS A 124 -5.50 -18.25 2.34
C LYS A 124 -5.00 -17.37 1.19
N VAL A 125 -3.79 -17.62 0.75
CA VAL A 125 -3.12 -16.89 -0.33
C VAL A 125 -2.84 -17.83 -1.50
N GLU A 126 -3.29 -17.43 -2.70
CA GLU A 126 -3.02 -18.12 -3.96
C GLU A 126 -2.36 -17.13 -4.93
N LYS A 127 -1.26 -17.52 -5.60
CA LYS A 127 -0.53 -16.65 -6.53
C LYS A 127 -0.54 -17.24 -7.94
N PHE A 128 -0.97 -16.41 -8.89
CA PHE A 128 -0.94 -16.70 -10.32
C PHE A 128 0.14 -15.85 -10.99
N VAL A 129 1.06 -16.49 -11.67
CA VAL A 129 2.25 -15.87 -12.25
C VAL A 129 2.29 -16.12 -13.74
N SER A 130 2.57 -15.08 -14.52
CA SER A 130 2.87 -15.18 -15.94
C SER A 130 4.39 -15.16 -16.16
N SER A 131 4.85 -15.81 -17.22
CA SER A 131 6.22 -15.62 -17.74
C SER A 131 6.43 -14.20 -18.28
N TYR A 132 5.36 -13.45 -18.53
CA TYR A 132 5.41 -12.08 -19.02
C TYR A 132 6.05 -11.10 -18.04
N LEU A 133 6.92 -10.26 -18.58
CA LEU A 133 7.60 -9.21 -17.82
C LEU A 133 6.87 -7.88 -18.07
N PHE A 134 5.80 -7.60 -17.35
CA PHE A 134 4.96 -6.39 -17.51
C PHE A 134 5.70 -5.04 -17.40
N ASN A 135 7.00 -5.04 -17.47
CA ASN A 135 7.87 -3.88 -17.43
C ASN A 135 8.37 -3.41 -18.82
N GLY A 136 7.81 -3.99 -19.90
CA GLY A 136 8.21 -3.62 -21.27
C GLY A 136 9.67 -3.94 -21.59
N LYS A 137 10.26 -3.20 -22.54
CA LYS A 137 11.66 -3.38 -22.98
C LYS A 137 12.69 -2.86 -21.98
N HIS A 138 12.28 -2.31 -20.84
CA HIS A 138 13.15 -1.47 -20.01
C HIS A 138 13.62 -2.20 -18.77
N GLN A 139 14.93 -2.39 -18.67
CA GLN A 139 15.58 -2.94 -17.50
C GLN A 139 15.34 -2.04 -16.29
N GLY A 140 14.89 -2.62 -15.19
CA GLY A 140 14.64 -1.92 -13.91
C GLY A 140 13.27 -1.24 -13.78
N ALA A 141 12.42 -1.22 -14.80
CA ALA A 141 11.04 -0.81 -14.63
C ALA A 141 10.26 -1.87 -13.83
N ARG A 142 9.40 -1.42 -12.93
CA ARG A 142 8.53 -2.31 -12.17
C ARG A 142 7.27 -2.63 -12.96
N ALA A 143 6.73 -3.82 -12.77
CA ALA A 143 5.52 -4.30 -13.42
C ALA A 143 4.27 -3.61 -12.84
N THR A 144 4.11 -2.31 -13.02
CA THR A 144 2.96 -1.56 -12.51
C THR A 144 1.67 -2.02 -13.18
N GLY A 145 0.61 -2.20 -12.41
CA GLY A 145 -0.70 -2.58 -12.93
C GLY A 145 -1.82 -2.31 -11.93
N TYR A 146 -3.04 -2.17 -12.44
CA TYR A 146 -4.24 -1.84 -11.69
C TYR A 146 -5.40 -2.74 -12.10
N LEU A 147 -6.24 -3.08 -11.13
CA LEU A 147 -7.36 -4.02 -11.27
C LEU A 147 -8.68 -3.31 -10.97
N ASP A 148 -9.73 -3.68 -11.68
CA ASP A 148 -11.10 -3.44 -11.20
C ASP A 148 -12.07 -4.50 -11.75
N GLN A 149 -13.26 -4.54 -11.19
CA GLN A 149 -14.31 -5.51 -11.54
C GLN A 149 -15.42 -4.88 -12.39
N TYR A 150 -15.80 -5.57 -13.46
CA TYR A 150 -17.04 -5.33 -14.20
C TYR A 150 -17.87 -6.61 -14.26
N LYS A 151 -18.97 -6.66 -13.52
CA LYS A 151 -19.82 -7.86 -13.41
C LYS A 151 -18.97 -9.09 -13.02
N GLU A 152 -18.95 -10.15 -13.83
CA GLU A 152 -18.15 -11.37 -13.62
C GLU A 152 -16.74 -11.29 -14.26
N ILE A 153 -16.30 -10.11 -14.67
CA ILE A 153 -15.03 -9.89 -15.35
C ILE A 153 -14.11 -9.06 -14.49
N ILE A 154 -12.86 -9.46 -14.40
CA ILE A 154 -11.78 -8.64 -13.86
C ILE A 154 -11.00 -8.03 -15.00
N PHE A 155 -10.85 -6.71 -14.95
CA PHE A 155 -9.95 -5.96 -15.81
C PHE A 155 -8.61 -5.77 -15.12
N LEU A 156 -7.54 -5.82 -15.90
CA LEU A 156 -6.18 -5.46 -15.52
C LEU A 156 -5.62 -4.50 -16.55
N THR A 157 -5.14 -3.35 -16.12
CA THR A 157 -4.31 -2.50 -16.97
C THR A 157 -2.88 -2.49 -16.47
N THR A 158 -1.93 -2.48 -17.40
CA THR A 158 -0.51 -2.26 -17.04
C THR A 158 -0.18 -0.77 -17.08
N GLY A 159 0.90 -0.37 -16.40
CA GLY A 159 1.34 1.02 -16.39
C GLY A 159 1.68 1.60 -17.76
N ASP A 160 1.98 0.76 -18.75
CA ASP A 160 2.24 1.12 -20.15
C ASP A 160 1.00 1.06 -21.05
N GLY A 161 -0.21 0.84 -20.47
CA GLY A 161 -1.48 0.91 -21.20
C GLY A 161 -1.87 -0.36 -21.95
N MET A 162 -1.44 -1.53 -21.53
CA MET A 162 -2.02 -2.80 -21.99
C MET A 162 -3.27 -3.09 -21.18
N PHE A 163 -4.38 -3.40 -21.86
CA PHE A 163 -5.65 -3.78 -21.22
C PHE A 163 -5.90 -5.28 -21.40
N LEU A 164 -6.18 -5.93 -20.28
CA LEU A 164 -6.40 -7.37 -20.17
C LEU A 164 -7.67 -7.62 -19.37
N PHE A 165 -8.31 -8.77 -19.60
CA PHE A 165 -9.44 -9.20 -18.79
C PHE A 165 -9.51 -10.72 -18.65
N PHE A 166 -10.17 -11.18 -17.60
CA PHE A 166 -10.52 -12.59 -17.40
C PHE A 166 -11.84 -12.73 -16.63
N ASP A 167 -12.50 -13.87 -16.82
CA ASP A 167 -13.73 -14.22 -16.11
C ASP A 167 -13.41 -14.74 -14.69
N LEU A 168 -14.16 -14.31 -13.68
CA LEU A 168 -14.02 -14.74 -12.30
C LEU A 168 -14.07 -16.27 -12.12
N LYS A 169 -14.79 -16.99 -12.97
CA LYS A 169 -14.86 -18.46 -12.94
C LYS A 169 -13.48 -19.11 -13.10
N GLN A 170 -12.55 -18.42 -13.78
CA GLN A 170 -11.19 -18.94 -13.97
C GLN A 170 -10.38 -19.03 -12.67
N LEU A 171 -10.77 -18.30 -11.62
CA LEU A 171 -10.09 -18.37 -10.31
C LEU A 171 -10.12 -19.75 -9.66
N ASN A 172 -11.04 -20.62 -10.09
CA ASN A 172 -11.11 -22.00 -9.64
C ASN A 172 -10.14 -22.95 -10.40
N ASN A 173 -9.49 -22.45 -11.44
CA ASN A 173 -8.58 -23.23 -12.29
C ASN A 173 -7.12 -23.08 -11.81
N GLU A 174 -6.25 -23.96 -12.33
CA GLU A 174 -4.79 -23.84 -12.14
C GLU A 174 -4.18 -22.76 -13.04
N LYS A 175 -4.96 -22.23 -13.99
CA LYS A 175 -4.52 -21.23 -14.97
C LYS A 175 -5.57 -20.15 -15.16
N LEU A 176 -5.10 -18.90 -15.30
CA LEU A 176 -5.89 -17.78 -15.81
C LEU A 176 -5.41 -17.44 -17.22
N ASN A 177 -6.34 -17.31 -18.14
CA ASN A 177 -6.08 -16.85 -19.51
C ASN A 177 -6.63 -15.44 -19.67
N LEU A 178 -5.77 -14.44 -19.54
CA LEU A 178 -6.13 -13.05 -19.69
C LEU A 178 -6.17 -12.71 -21.20
N LYS A 179 -7.32 -12.24 -21.65
CA LYS A 179 -7.49 -11.76 -23.02
C LYS A 179 -7.08 -10.30 -23.12
N LYS A 180 -6.39 -9.97 -24.20
CA LYS A 180 -5.97 -8.60 -24.49
C LYS A 180 -7.06 -7.85 -25.25
N ILE A 181 -7.33 -6.61 -24.83
CA ILE A 181 -8.23 -5.70 -25.53
C ILE A 181 -7.38 -4.67 -26.29
N LYS A 182 -7.72 -4.42 -27.53
CA LYS A 182 -7.13 -3.33 -28.31
C LYS A 182 -7.64 -1.98 -27.80
N SER A 183 -6.86 -0.93 -27.97
CA SER A 183 -7.28 0.42 -27.58
C SER A 183 -6.54 1.47 -28.40
N ASN A 184 -7.07 2.69 -28.40
CA ASN A 184 -6.43 3.87 -28.96
C ASN A 184 -5.54 4.60 -27.94
N ILE A 185 -5.18 3.95 -26.83
CA ILE A 185 -4.48 4.61 -25.70
C ILE A 185 -3.18 5.30 -26.13
N LYS A 186 -2.42 4.68 -27.04
CA LYS A 186 -1.17 5.25 -27.56
C LYS A 186 -1.40 6.55 -28.33
N GLU A 187 -2.49 6.67 -29.02
CA GLU A 187 -2.85 7.86 -29.80
C GLU A 187 -3.29 9.02 -28.90
N VAL A 188 -3.79 8.71 -27.69
CA VAL A 188 -4.36 9.71 -26.77
C VAL A 188 -3.35 10.17 -25.73
N ILE A 189 -2.52 9.25 -25.19
CA ILE A 189 -1.53 9.55 -24.14
C ILE A 189 -0.17 9.91 -24.73
N PHE A 190 0.24 9.26 -25.83
CA PHE A 190 1.59 9.41 -26.37
C PHE A 190 1.66 10.63 -27.28
N THR A 191 2.17 11.72 -26.73
CA THR A 191 2.56 12.92 -27.45
C THR A 191 3.90 12.72 -28.18
N ASP A 192 4.34 13.72 -28.93
CA ASP A 192 5.61 13.67 -29.69
C ASP A 192 6.82 13.37 -28.83
N ILE A 193 6.80 13.68 -27.54
CA ILE A 193 7.88 13.34 -26.58
C ILE A 193 8.03 11.83 -26.46
N TYR A 194 6.94 11.07 -26.40
CA TYR A 194 6.99 9.61 -26.37
C TYR A 194 7.47 9.02 -27.70
N ASN A 195 7.16 9.70 -28.81
CA ASN A 195 7.54 9.24 -30.14
C ASN A 195 9.01 9.57 -30.46
N ASN A 196 9.54 10.66 -29.91
CA ASN A 196 10.91 11.15 -30.15
C ASN A 196 11.90 10.78 -29.04
N ALA A 197 11.44 10.09 -27.99
CA ALA A 197 12.29 9.61 -26.92
C ALA A 197 13.20 8.50 -27.45
N ASN A 198 14.31 8.87 -28.05
CA ASN A 198 15.43 7.98 -28.34
C ASN A 198 15.88 7.36 -27.03
N ASP A 199 15.91 6.04 -26.94
CA ASP A 199 16.57 5.11 -26.00
C ASP A 199 17.05 5.63 -24.62
N ASP A 200 16.63 6.81 -24.22
CA ASP A 200 16.98 7.40 -22.94
C ASP A 200 16.21 6.69 -21.82
N GLN A 201 16.94 6.27 -20.80
CA GLN A 201 16.45 5.63 -19.59
C GLN A 201 15.25 6.37 -18.95
N TYR A 202 15.12 7.64 -19.25
CA TYR A 202 14.09 8.55 -18.74
C TYR A 202 12.72 8.35 -19.43
N SER A 203 12.68 8.31 -20.74
CA SER A 203 11.47 8.12 -21.54
C SER A 203 10.80 6.79 -21.23
N THR A 204 11.61 5.78 -21.00
CA THR A 204 11.22 4.39 -20.78
C THR A 204 10.58 4.19 -19.40
N THR A 205 11.06 4.89 -18.39
CA THR A 205 10.48 4.88 -17.03
C THR A 205 9.13 5.60 -17.00
N ILE A 206 8.96 6.63 -17.81
CA ILE A 206 7.71 7.39 -17.94
C ILE A 206 6.63 6.53 -18.60
N ILE A 207 6.95 5.96 -19.76
CA ILE A 207 6.00 5.11 -20.52
C ILE A 207 5.51 3.93 -19.69
N GLY A 208 6.41 3.20 -19.04
CA GLY A 208 6.07 2.04 -18.24
C GLY A 208 5.24 2.33 -16.98
N LYS A 209 4.99 3.61 -16.66
CA LYS A 209 4.23 4.05 -15.48
C LYS A 209 3.29 5.20 -15.78
N SER A 210 2.88 5.33 -17.04
CA SER A 210 1.97 6.40 -17.46
C SER A 210 0.61 6.27 -16.81
N ILE A 211 0.04 5.07 -16.78
CA ILE A 211 -1.23 4.79 -16.11
C ILE A 211 -1.01 4.76 -14.59
N LYS A 212 -1.92 5.43 -13.87
CA LYS A 212 -1.84 5.59 -12.40
C LYS A 212 -2.98 4.95 -11.67
N ASP A 213 -4.08 4.64 -12.37
CA ASP A 213 -5.23 3.92 -11.84
C ASP A 213 -6.15 3.41 -12.95
N LEU A 214 -6.97 2.41 -12.60
CA LEU A 214 -8.08 1.89 -13.37
C LEU A 214 -9.30 1.82 -12.47
N LYS A 215 -10.40 2.46 -12.87
CA LYS A 215 -11.68 2.38 -12.15
C LYS A 215 -12.85 2.19 -13.09
N ILE A 216 -13.77 1.30 -12.73
CA ILE A 216 -15.01 1.07 -13.48
C ILE A 216 -16.17 1.65 -12.69
N ILE A 217 -16.87 2.61 -13.29
CA ILE A 217 -18.01 3.32 -12.70
C ILE A 217 -19.09 3.42 -13.77
N ASP A 218 -20.32 3.05 -13.46
CA ASP A 218 -21.49 3.15 -14.35
C ASP A 218 -21.25 2.57 -15.75
N GLU A 219 -20.63 1.38 -15.83
CA GLU A 219 -20.29 0.69 -17.09
C GLU A 219 -19.28 1.42 -17.98
N GLU A 220 -18.63 2.47 -17.47
CA GLU A 220 -17.51 3.15 -18.12
C GLU A 220 -16.20 2.82 -17.38
N LEU A 221 -15.13 2.68 -18.14
CA LEU A 221 -13.78 2.44 -17.66
C LEU A 221 -13.03 3.77 -17.64
N PHE A 222 -12.59 4.18 -16.45
CA PHE A 222 -11.78 5.36 -16.22
C PHE A 222 -10.33 4.97 -15.96
N ILE A 223 -9.40 5.68 -16.54
CA ILE A 223 -7.97 5.58 -16.22
C ILE A 223 -7.41 6.96 -15.93
N SER A 224 -6.57 7.05 -14.93
CA SER A 224 -5.75 8.23 -14.72
C SER A 224 -4.35 8.02 -15.28
N PHE A 225 -3.72 9.10 -15.71
CA PHE A 225 -2.44 9.03 -16.38
C PHE A 225 -1.62 10.32 -16.24
N HIS A 226 -0.31 10.21 -16.42
CA HIS A 226 0.55 11.37 -16.60
C HIS A 226 0.25 12.02 -17.94
N ASN A 227 -0.21 13.25 -17.89
CA ASN A 227 -0.53 14.02 -19.08
C ASN A 227 0.48 15.15 -19.27
N GLU A 228 1.04 15.20 -20.46
CA GLU A 228 1.79 16.36 -20.91
C GLU A 228 0.83 17.36 -21.55
N VAL A 229 0.47 18.39 -20.81
CA VAL A 229 -0.50 19.42 -21.23
C VAL A 229 0.08 20.28 -22.38
N LYS A 230 1.36 20.59 -22.27
CA LYS A 230 2.20 21.25 -23.26
C LYS A 230 3.66 20.84 -23.03
N SER A 231 4.55 21.12 -23.96
CA SER A 231 5.96 20.69 -23.88
C SER A 231 6.56 20.89 -22.49
N ASP A 232 7.05 19.79 -21.90
CA ASP A 232 7.67 19.71 -20.57
C ASP A 232 6.81 20.21 -19.39
N CYS A 233 5.48 20.28 -19.57
CA CYS A 233 4.55 20.70 -18.52
C CYS A 233 3.48 19.62 -18.26
N PHE A 234 3.43 19.13 -17.06
CA PHE A 234 2.74 17.88 -16.71
C PHE A 234 1.69 18.04 -15.62
N ASN A 235 0.67 17.21 -15.71
CA ASN A 235 -0.30 16.98 -14.63
C ASN A 235 -0.78 15.51 -14.63
N THR A 236 -1.70 15.21 -13.73
CA THR A 236 -2.44 13.94 -13.74
C THR A 236 -3.85 14.20 -14.25
N SER A 237 -4.23 13.49 -15.30
CA SER A 237 -5.51 13.63 -16.00
C SER A 237 -6.26 12.31 -16.04
N ILE A 238 -7.53 12.34 -16.47
CA ILE A 238 -8.39 11.15 -16.58
C ILE A 238 -8.89 11.02 -18.02
N LEU A 239 -8.80 9.80 -18.55
CA LEU A 239 -9.50 9.35 -19.75
C LEU A 239 -10.64 8.41 -19.36
N LYS A 240 -11.64 8.27 -20.22
CA LYS A 240 -12.69 7.27 -20.08
C LYS A 240 -12.95 6.54 -21.37
N ALA A 241 -13.49 5.33 -21.28
CA ALA A 241 -13.99 4.55 -22.42
C ALA A 241 -15.22 3.77 -21.99
N LYS A 242 -16.19 3.60 -22.88
CA LYS A 242 -17.25 2.60 -22.70
C LYS A 242 -16.63 1.20 -22.76
N ILE A 243 -17.07 0.33 -21.88
CA ILE A 243 -16.56 -1.05 -21.83
C ILE A 243 -16.96 -1.77 -23.11
N ASN A 244 -15.94 -2.17 -23.86
CA ASN A 244 -16.05 -2.99 -25.06
C ASN A 244 -14.87 -3.96 -25.10
N PHE A 245 -15.15 -5.26 -25.23
CA PHE A 245 -14.12 -6.30 -25.16
C PHE A 245 -13.30 -6.47 -26.45
N ASP A 246 -13.72 -5.84 -27.53
CA ASP A 246 -12.98 -5.85 -28.81
C ASP A 246 -12.04 -4.66 -28.92
N PHE A 247 -12.52 -3.46 -28.52
CA PHE A 247 -11.75 -2.23 -28.63
C PHE A 247 -12.19 -1.18 -27.59
N LEU A 248 -11.26 -0.69 -26.78
CA LEU A 248 -11.48 0.42 -25.86
C LEU A 248 -11.11 1.74 -26.55
N ASN A 249 -12.12 2.53 -26.84
CA ASN A 249 -11.96 3.85 -27.44
C ASN A 249 -11.96 4.92 -26.35
N PHE A 250 -10.77 5.28 -25.88
CA PHE A 250 -10.59 6.30 -24.85
C PHE A 250 -10.81 7.70 -25.40
N GLU A 251 -11.46 8.51 -24.60
CA GLU A 251 -11.64 9.95 -24.79
C GLU A 251 -11.23 10.71 -23.53
N LYS A 252 -10.90 11.99 -23.68
CA LYS A 252 -10.55 12.88 -22.58
C LYS A 252 -11.77 13.11 -21.70
N PHE A 253 -11.64 12.78 -20.41
CA PHE A 253 -12.70 12.99 -19.43
C PHE A 253 -12.44 14.22 -18.58
N PHE A 254 -11.28 14.27 -17.90
CA PHE A 254 -10.85 15.41 -17.08
C PHE A 254 -9.38 15.71 -17.39
N VAL A 255 -9.15 16.83 -18.06
CA VAL A 255 -7.81 17.27 -18.48
C VAL A 255 -7.68 18.74 -18.10
N PRO A 256 -7.26 19.03 -16.86
CA PRO A 256 -7.07 20.39 -16.40
C PRO A 256 -5.96 21.10 -17.19
N SER A 257 -6.08 22.42 -17.35
CA SER A 257 -5.07 23.23 -18.04
C SER A 257 -3.85 23.54 -17.18
N GLU A 258 -4.00 23.48 -15.85
CA GLU A 258 -2.90 23.68 -14.91
C GLU A 258 -1.89 22.53 -15.02
N CYS A 259 -0.60 22.88 -15.13
CA CYS A 259 0.48 21.91 -15.20
C CYS A 259 1.75 22.46 -14.56
N VAL A 260 2.69 21.58 -14.19
CA VAL A 260 3.99 21.92 -13.63
C VAL A 260 5.13 21.59 -14.60
N ASN A 261 6.05 22.51 -14.77
CA ASN A 261 7.17 22.33 -15.68
C ASN A 261 8.21 21.39 -15.08
N LYS A 262 8.73 20.48 -15.89
CA LYS A 262 9.83 19.60 -15.50
C LYS A 262 11.08 20.39 -15.12
N GLU A 263 11.46 21.36 -15.96
CA GLU A 263 12.48 22.30 -15.62
C GLU A 263 11.87 23.49 -14.87
N ASN A 264 12.32 23.74 -13.66
CA ASN A 264 11.79 24.78 -12.79
C ASN A 264 12.89 25.35 -11.90
N GLU A 265 12.61 26.51 -11.30
CA GLU A 265 13.53 27.21 -10.40
C GLU A 265 13.99 26.40 -9.18
N TYR A 266 13.21 25.38 -8.81
CA TYR A 266 13.46 24.53 -7.64
C TYR A 266 14.40 23.37 -7.96
N GLY A 267 14.60 23.01 -9.24
CA GLY A 267 15.37 21.86 -9.66
C GLY A 267 14.80 20.52 -9.17
N GLU A 268 13.54 20.53 -8.77
CA GLU A 268 12.86 19.37 -8.19
C GLU A 268 11.58 19.06 -8.95
N PHE A 269 11.59 18.01 -9.73
CA PHE A 269 10.41 17.44 -10.37
C PHE A 269 10.42 15.95 -10.15
N ASN A 270 9.26 15.35 -9.83
CA ASN A 270 9.18 13.92 -9.64
C ASN A 270 7.85 13.32 -10.12
N TRP A 271 7.92 12.53 -11.17
CA TRP A 271 6.81 11.81 -11.78
C TRP A 271 6.04 10.90 -10.80
N PHE A 272 6.74 10.38 -9.79
CA PHE A 272 6.13 9.46 -8.83
C PHE A 272 5.26 10.16 -7.79
N HIS A 273 5.28 11.49 -7.73
CA HIS A 273 4.45 12.31 -6.85
C HIS A 273 3.19 12.82 -7.54
N SER A 274 2.53 11.97 -8.28
CA SER A 274 1.38 12.35 -9.12
C SER A 274 0.02 12.05 -8.50
N GLY A 275 -0.06 11.22 -7.44
CA GLY A 275 -1.33 10.65 -7.01
C GLY A 275 -1.92 9.75 -8.09
N GLY A 276 -3.19 9.94 -8.41
CA GLY A 276 -3.87 9.34 -9.57
C GLY A 276 -5.03 8.42 -9.23
N ARG A 277 -5.35 8.16 -7.96
CA ARG A 277 -6.44 7.25 -7.60
C ARG A 277 -7.81 7.84 -7.88
N ILE A 278 -8.71 6.99 -8.39
CA ILE A 278 -10.10 7.31 -8.74
C ILE A 278 -11.02 6.43 -7.90
N THR A 279 -12.09 7.00 -7.34
CA THR A 279 -13.16 6.20 -6.72
C THR A 279 -14.51 6.86 -6.96
N ASP A 280 -15.57 6.05 -6.93
CA ASP A 280 -16.94 6.54 -7.00
C ASP A 280 -17.26 7.41 -5.77
N TYR A 281 -18.08 8.45 -5.97
CA TYR A 281 -18.43 9.40 -4.92
C TYR A 281 -19.82 9.98 -5.15
N LYS A 282 -20.74 9.70 -4.22
CA LYS A 282 -22.13 10.17 -4.33
C LYS A 282 -22.74 9.94 -5.73
N ASP A 283 -23.92 10.48 -5.98
CA ASP A 283 -24.73 10.06 -7.14
C ASP A 283 -24.11 10.31 -8.52
N ASN A 284 -23.36 11.41 -8.70
CA ASN A 284 -22.83 11.78 -10.03
C ASN A 284 -21.38 12.27 -9.98
N LEU A 285 -20.70 12.01 -8.89
CA LEU A 285 -19.35 12.50 -8.67
C LEU A 285 -18.35 11.36 -8.62
N ILE A 286 -17.09 11.66 -8.94
CA ILE A 286 -15.95 10.82 -8.64
C ILE A 286 -14.97 11.59 -7.76
N LEU A 287 -14.23 10.90 -6.89
CA LEU A 287 -13.07 11.44 -6.23
C LEU A 287 -11.82 11.14 -7.03
N PHE A 288 -10.92 12.10 -7.04
CA PHE A 288 -9.65 11.99 -7.72
C PHE A 288 -8.52 12.55 -6.87
N THR A 289 -7.43 11.78 -6.72
CA THR A 289 -6.26 12.22 -5.96
C THR A 289 -5.21 12.78 -6.89
N ILE A 290 -4.64 13.93 -6.56
CA ILE A 290 -3.59 14.58 -7.34
C ILE A 290 -2.41 14.89 -6.42
N GLY A 291 -1.23 14.41 -6.76
CA GLY A 291 0.00 14.68 -6.04
C GLY A 291 0.61 16.03 -6.40
N GLU A 292 1.69 16.41 -5.73
CA GLU A 292 2.29 17.76 -5.84
C GLU A 292 3.50 17.82 -6.79
N TYR A 293 3.94 16.70 -7.38
CA TYR A 293 5.10 16.58 -8.31
C TYR A 293 6.41 17.18 -7.76
N ARG A 294 6.53 17.39 -6.47
CA ARG A 294 7.53 18.15 -5.70
C ARG A 294 7.40 19.68 -5.77
N PHE A 295 6.31 20.20 -6.31
CA PHE A 295 5.92 21.61 -6.19
C PHE A 295 5.14 21.82 -4.90
N ARG A 296 5.83 21.76 -3.77
CA ARG A 296 5.27 21.63 -2.42
C ARG A 296 4.30 22.73 -2.06
N ASP A 297 4.58 23.98 -2.48
CA ASP A 297 3.75 25.17 -2.18
C ASP A 297 2.34 25.02 -2.74
N LEU A 298 2.18 24.29 -3.87
CA LEU A 298 0.87 24.11 -4.51
C LEU A 298 -0.09 23.30 -3.64
N ALA A 299 0.41 22.45 -2.75
CA ALA A 299 -0.43 21.68 -1.85
C ALA A 299 -1.24 22.57 -0.89
N GLN A 300 -0.74 23.77 -0.56
CA GLN A 300 -1.39 24.76 0.29
C GLN A 300 -2.14 25.85 -0.51
N ASN A 301 -1.97 25.90 -1.83
CA ASN A 301 -2.67 26.87 -2.67
C ASN A 301 -4.09 26.38 -3.01
N THR A 302 -5.13 27.12 -2.60
CA THR A 302 -6.54 26.79 -2.85
C THR A 302 -6.96 26.95 -4.31
N GLU A 303 -6.18 27.65 -5.14
CA GLU A 303 -6.43 27.84 -6.57
C GLU A 303 -5.81 26.71 -7.42
N SER A 304 -4.97 25.84 -6.82
CA SER A 304 -4.26 24.78 -7.52
C SER A 304 -4.91 23.43 -7.33
N ILE A 305 -4.86 22.57 -8.36
CA ILE A 305 -5.28 21.16 -8.29
C ILE A 305 -4.23 20.28 -7.62
N PHE A 306 -2.98 20.73 -7.52
CA PHE A 306 -1.88 19.91 -7.02
C PHE A 306 -1.88 19.76 -5.50
N GLY A 307 -1.59 18.53 -5.02
CA GLY A 307 -1.63 18.19 -3.60
C GLY A 307 -3.06 18.21 -3.03
N LYS A 308 -4.03 17.71 -3.80
CA LYS A 308 -5.47 17.74 -3.47
C LYS A 308 -6.12 16.37 -3.65
N ILE A 309 -7.22 16.18 -2.94
CA ILE A 309 -8.29 15.26 -3.32
C ILE A 309 -9.46 16.13 -3.79
N ILE A 310 -9.91 15.91 -5.00
CA ILE A 310 -11.00 16.68 -5.62
C ILE A 310 -12.19 15.78 -5.94
N SER A 311 -13.39 16.35 -5.95
CA SER A 311 -14.55 15.73 -6.57
C SER A 311 -14.77 16.32 -7.96
N ILE A 312 -15.18 15.49 -8.91
CA ILE A 312 -15.43 15.86 -10.30
C ILE A 312 -16.84 15.39 -10.68
N ASP A 313 -17.66 16.27 -11.22
CA ASP A 313 -18.96 15.91 -11.75
C ASP A 313 -18.81 15.15 -13.08
N LYS A 314 -19.44 13.98 -13.18
CA LYS A 314 -19.33 13.10 -14.37
C LYS A 314 -19.90 13.72 -15.64
N ASN A 315 -20.82 14.66 -15.53
CA ASN A 315 -21.49 15.32 -16.67
C ASN A 315 -20.81 16.65 -17.03
N SER A 316 -20.79 17.62 -16.09
CA SER A 316 -20.28 18.97 -16.36
C SER A 316 -18.75 19.04 -16.38
N LYS A 317 -18.06 18.12 -15.71
CA LYS A 317 -16.61 18.13 -15.45
C LYS A 317 -16.19 19.23 -14.46
N ASP A 318 -17.14 19.91 -13.82
CA ASP A 318 -16.85 20.83 -12.74
C ASP A 318 -16.20 20.07 -11.58
N TRP A 319 -15.26 20.71 -10.92
CA TRP A 319 -14.54 20.09 -9.81
C TRP A 319 -14.50 20.98 -8.57
N LYS A 320 -14.34 20.35 -7.42
CA LYS A 320 -14.22 21.02 -6.12
C LYS A 320 -13.12 20.34 -5.29
N ILE A 321 -12.42 21.13 -4.48
CA ILE A 321 -11.49 20.61 -3.50
C ILE A 321 -12.28 20.00 -2.35
N ILE A 322 -12.02 18.71 -2.07
CA ILE A 322 -12.56 17.97 -0.93
C ILE A 322 -11.58 18.01 0.25
N SER A 323 -10.28 17.88 -0.04
CA SER A 323 -9.21 18.08 0.93
C SER A 323 -7.94 18.56 0.27
N MET A 324 -7.05 19.18 1.05
CA MET A 324 -5.81 19.78 0.58
C MET A 324 -4.64 19.45 1.52
N GLY A 325 -3.45 19.94 1.18
CA GLY A 325 -2.25 19.68 1.98
C GLY A 325 -1.77 18.24 1.87
N HIS A 326 -1.94 17.63 0.69
CA HIS A 326 -1.47 16.29 0.36
C HIS A 326 -0.14 16.34 -0.40
N ARG A 327 0.72 15.34 -0.16
CA ARG A 327 1.97 15.18 -0.88
C ARG A 327 1.81 14.29 -2.11
N ASN A 328 1.49 13.02 -1.90
CA ASN A 328 1.40 12.01 -2.96
C ASN A 328 0.40 10.92 -2.56
N PRO A 329 -0.90 11.20 -2.64
CA PRO A 329 -1.94 10.27 -2.22
C PRO A 329 -2.06 9.11 -3.22
N GLN A 330 -1.83 7.88 -2.73
CA GLN A 330 -1.72 6.65 -3.53
C GLN A 330 -2.86 5.65 -3.30
N GLY A 331 -3.73 5.88 -2.35
CA GLY A 331 -4.92 5.08 -2.10
C GLY A 331 -6.07 5.97 -1.66
N ILE A 332 -7.30 5.58 -2.02
CA ILE A 332 -8.52 6.26 -1.62
C ILE A 332 -9.69 5.28 -1.50
N TYR A 333 -10.43 5.40 -0.41
CA TYR A 333 -11.66 4.68 -0.17
C TYR A 333 -12.74 5.65 0.31
N TYR A 334 -13.93 5.56 -0.25
CA TYR A 334 -15.11 6.30 0.21
C TYR A 334 -16.18 5.35 0.74
N ASP A 335 -16.67 5.61 1.94
CA ASP A 335 -17.80 4.90 2.52
C ASP A 335 -19.09 5.73 2.36
N ILE A 336 -19.94 5.32 1.42
CA ILE A 336 -21.20 6.01 1.11
C ILE A 336 -22.22 5.97 2.26
N LYS A 337 -22.14 4.96 3.14
CA LYS A 337 -23.10 4.80 4.24
C LYS A 337 -22.79 5.69 5.43
N GLU A 338 -21.50 5.79 5.75
CA GLU A 338 -21.02 6.54 6.91
C GLU A 338 -20.45 7.91 6.52
N ASP A 339 -20.43 8.24 5.23
CA ASP A 339 -19.96 9.50 4.61
C ASP A 339 -18.57 9.93 5.10
N TYR A 340 -17.57 9.08 4.88
CA TYR A 340 -16.17 9.38 5.16
C TYR A 340 -15.25 8.92 4.04
N ILE A 341 -14.10 9.59 3.93
CA ILE A 341 -13.01 9.22 3.03
C ILE A 341 -11.81 8.77 3.85
N VAL A 342 -11.22 7.64 3.49
CA VAL A 342 -9.89 7.22 3.94
C VAL A 342 -8.93 7.41 2.78
N SER A 343 -7.80 8.05 3.01
CA SER A 343 -6.74 8.16 2.01
C SER A 343 -5.39 7.75 2.59
N THR A 344 -4.52 7.27 1.73
CA THR A 344 -3.14 6.94 2.06
C THR A 344 -2.19 7.76 1.21
N GLU A 345 -1.12 8.26 1.80
CA GLU A 345 -0.15 9.05 1.06
C GLU A 345 1.30 8.81 1.48
N HIS A 346 2.20 8.93 0.52
CA HIS A 346 3.64 8.87 0.78
C HIS A 346 4.13 10.14 1.44
N GLY A 347 4.76 9.99 2.60
CA GLY A 347 5.57 11.03 3.20
C GLY A 347 6.93 11.22 2.49
N PRO A 348 7.79 12.11 2.99
CA PRO A 348 9.21 12.16 2.60
C PRO A 348 9.98 10.97 3.20
N ASN A 349 11.17 11.14 3.72
CA ASN A 349 11.90 10.07 4.39
C ASN A 349 11.22 9.73 5.73
N GLY A 350 10.39 8.70 5.77
CA GLY A 350 9.40 8.45 6.80
C GLY A 350 8.11 9.27 6.60
N GLY A 351 7.14 9.09 7.49
CA GLY A 351 5.91 9.89 7.52
C GLY A 351 4.90 9.58 6.43
N ASP A 352 4.83 8.33 5.97
CA ASP A 352 3.66 7.87 5.21
C ASP A 352 2.44 7.95 6.10
N GLU A 353 1.30 8.37 5.56
CA GLU A 353 0.11 8.70 6.35
C GLU A 353 -1.14 7.96 5.89
N ILE A 354 -2.00 7.65 6.85
CA ILE A 354 -3.39 7.30 6.62
C ILE A 354 -4.22 8.44 7.17
N ASN A 355 -4.97 9.07 6.29
CA ASN A 355 -5.77 10.23 6.58
C ASN A 355 -7.26 9.91 6.53
N ILE A 356 -8.05 10.58 7.35
CA ILE A 356 -9.50 10.46 7.37
C ILE A 356 -10.15 11.82 7.21
N ASN A 357 -11.13 11.88 6.31
CA ASN A 357 -12.02 13.02 6.17
C ASN A 357 -13.44 12.58 6.52
N LEU A 358 -13.90 12.96 7.72
CA LEU A 358 -15.27 12.72 8.16
C LEU A 358 -16.15 13.87 7.65
N ASN A 359 -17.32 13.54 7.06
CA ASN A 359 -18.25 14.50 6.47
C ASN A 359 -17.59 15.40 5.40
N PRO A 360 -17.10 14.82 4.30
CA PRO A 360 -16.28 15.51 3.30
C PRO A 360 -16.98 16.72 2.63
N ASP A 361 -18.32 16.78 2.63
CA ASP A 361 -19.10 17.89 2.07
C ASP A 361 -19.58 18.90 3.12
N SER A 362 -19.01 18.94 4.30
CA SER A 362 -19.38 19.88 5.36
C SER A 362 -19.17 21.37 5.01
N GLY A 363 -18.60 21.65 3.85
CA GLY A 363 -18.21 23.01 3.41
C GLY A 363 -16.87 23.48 4.00
N ASN A 364 -16.26 22.68 4.88
CA ASN A 364 -14.94 22.94 5.44
C ASN A 364 -13.88 22.04 4.77
N ILE A 365 -13.01 22.62 3.95
CA ILE A 365 -11.93 21.90 3.29
C ILE A 365 -10.91 21.47 4.33
N LYS A 366 -10.79 20.16 4.55
CA LYS A 366 -9.77 19.57 5.44
C LYS A 366 -8.38 19.76 4.86
N ASN A 367 -7.44 20.22 5.70
CA ASN A 367 -6.05 20.43 5.31
C ASN A 367 -5.14 19.48 6.11
N PHE A 368 -4.46 18.57 5.42
CA PHE A 368 -3.55 17.55 6.01
C PHE A 368 -2.11 18.03 6.15
N GLY A 369 -1.83 19.30 5.93
CA GLY A 369 -0.66 20.03 6.40
C GLY A 369 0.59 19.99 5.54
N TRP A 370 0.70 19.09 4.53
CA TRP A 370 1.88 19.09 3.65
C TRP A 370 2.02 20.43 2.90
N PRO A 371 3.22 21.02 2.80
CA PRO A 371 4.53 20.60 3.33
C PRO A 371 4.90 21.26 4.66
N ILE A 372 3.97 21.94 5.31
CA ILE A 372 4.22 22.67 6.56
C ILE A 372 4.41 21.67 7.70
N SER A 373 3.56 20.66 7.77
CA SER A 373 3.62 19.57 8.73
C SER A 373 3.88 18.23 8.05
N SER A 374 4.66 17.35 8.68
CA SER A 374 4.86 15.95 8.31
C SER A 374 5.66 15.22 9.39
N TYR A 375 5.37 13.96 9.60
CA TYR A 375 6.15 13.09 10.49
C TYR A 375 7.44 12.54 9.88
N GLY A 376 7.65 12.76 8.58
CA GLY A 376 8.88 12.40 7.87
C GLY A 376 9.96 13.48 7.89
N TYR A 377 11.08 13.19 7.25
CA TYR A 377 12.26 14.05 7.17
C TYR A 377 12.65 14.31 5.71
N HIS A 378 13.36 15.40 5.44
CA HIS A 378 13.91 15.63 4.10
C HIS A 378 14.90 14.52 3.72
N TYR A 379 14.88 14.07 2.47
CA TYR A 379 15.83 13.09 1.95
C TYR A 379 17.27 13.62 1.90
N ASP A 380 17.43 14.92 1.63
CA ASP A 380 18.72 15.57 1.54
C ASP A 380 18.83 16.76 2.50
N ASN A 381 19.95 16.82 3.21
CA ASN A 381 20.31 17.98 4.05
C ASN A 381 20.60 19.23 3.22
N LYS A 382 20.84 19.09 1.91
CA LYS A 382 21.11 20.17 0.96
C LYS A 382 19.86 20.81 0.35
N PHE A 383 18.65 20.38 0.78
CA PHE A 383 17.42 20.96 0.29
C PHE A 383 17.36 22.48 0.53
N ASN A 384 17.41 23.25 -0.55
CA ASN A 384 17.53 24.72 -0.50
C ASN A 384 16.23 25.44 -0.05
N GLN A 385 15.11 24.71 0.08
CA GLN A 385 13.79 25.28 0.37
C GLN A 385 13.20 24.80 1.69
N LYS A 386 14.03 24.51 2.70
CA LYS A 386 13.56 24.07 4.02
C LYS A 386 12.59 25.07 4.67
N SER A 387 12.72 26.36 4.38
CA SER A 387 11.80 27.39 4.86
C SER A 387 10.38 27.25 4.29
N LYS A 388 10.24 26.77 3.05
CA LYS A 388 8.95 26.52 2.38
C LYS A 388 8.34 25.17 2.77
N ALA A 389 9.14 24.24 3.31
CA ALA A 389 8.71 22.92 3.76
C ALA A 389 9.33 22.61 5.14
N PRO A 390 8.82 23.23 6.21
CA PRO A 390 9.42 23.10 7.55
C PRO A 390 9.25 21.70 8.15
N LEU A 391 8.26 20.91 7.73
CA LEU A 391 7.97 19.55 8.19
C LEU A 391 7.84 19.46 9.72
N HIS A 392 7.01 20.30 10.29
CA HIS A 392 6.71 20.27 11.73
C HIS A 392 6.11 18.92 12.15
N LYS A 393 6.53 18.41 13.33
CA LYS A 393 6.17 17.08 13.83
C LYS A 393 4.85 17.06 14.63
N SER A 394 3.89 17.91 14.24
CA SER A 394 2.53 17.93 14.77
C SER A 394 1.64 18.70 13.81
N HIS A 395 0.62 18.08 13.29
CA HIS A 395 -0.33 18.72 12.38
C HIS A 395 -1.26 19.65 13.17
N ILE A 396 -1.88 19.17 14.23
CA ILE A 396 -2.85 19.92 15.03
C ILE A 396 -2.28 21.22 15.63
N LYS A 397 -1.00 21.19 16.02
CA LYS A 397 -0.33 22.37 16.59
C LYS A 397 -0.23 23.53 15.60
N TYR A 398 -0.26 23.23 14.32
CA TYR A 398 -0.19 24.19 13.21
C TYR A 398 -1.52 24.36 12.49
N GLY A 399 -2.63 23.87 13.07
CA GLY A 399 -3.99 24.07 12.56
C GLY A 399 -4.39 23.11 11.44
N PHE A 400 -3.72 21.99 11.30
CA PHE A 400 -4.00 20.96 10.31
C PHE A 400 -4.64 19.71 10.93
N GLU A 401 -5.23 18.86 10.09
CA GLU A 401 -5.78 17.56 10.49
C GLU A 401 -4.65 16.57 10.78
N GLU A 402 -4.76 15.87 11.91
CA GLU A 402 -3.79 14.79 12.23
C GLU A 402 -4.11 13.53 11.42
N PRO A 403 -3.08 12.84 10.88
CA PRO A 403 -3.28 11.51 10.33
C PRO A 403 -3.71 10.54 11.43
N ILE A 404 -4.62 9.61 11.14
CA ILE A 404 -5.01 8.57 12.09
C ILE A 404 -3.90 7.55 12.33
N LYS A 405 -2.96 7.46 11.38
CA LYS A 405 -1.76 6.65 11.46
C LYS A 405 -0.67 7.25 10.58
N TYR A 406 0.56 7.25 11.09
CA TYR A 406 1.75 7.48 10.27
C TYR A 406 2.78 6.37 10.46
N TYR A 407 3.69 6.25 9.50
CA TYR A 407 4.76 5.25 9.49
C TYR A 407 6.13 5.93 9.41
N THR A 408 7.00 5.64 10.36
CA THR A 408 8.40 6.05 10.35
C THR A 408 9.23 4.90 10.90
N PRO A 409 9.99 4.20 10.04
CA PRO A 409 10.24 4.48 8.62
C PRO A 409 9.00 4.36 7.73
N SER A 410 9.08 4.91 6.50
CA SER A 410 8.05 4.77 5.45
C SER A 410 7.94 3.34 4.98
N ILE A 411 6.72 2.87 4.74
CA ILE A 411 6.42 1.57 4.13
C ILE A 411 6.15 1.66 2.63
N ALA A 412 6.22 2.86 2.05
CA ALA A 412 5.77 3.19 0.71
C ALA A 412 4.31 2.76 0.49
N ILE A 413 3.44 3.31 1.32
CA ILE A 413 2.00 3.02 1.38
C ILE A 413 1.33 3.19 0.01
N SER A 414 0.42 2.30 -0.37
CA SER A 414 -0.30 2.38 -1.65
C SER A 414 -1.82 2.31 -1.44
N GLU A 415 -2.49 1.29 -1.95
CA GLU A 415 -3.94 1.17 -1.89
C GLU A 415 -4.47 0.96 -0.47
N VAL A 416 -5.70 1.41 -0.25
CA VAL A 416 -6.48 1.16 0.96
C VAL A 416 -7.86 0.65 0.58
N VAL A 417 -8.29 -0.45 1.19
CA VAL A 417 -9.59 -1.06 0.94
C VAL A 417 -10.22 -1.52 2.25
N LYS A 418 -11.52 -1.21 2.43
CA LYS A 418 -12.28 -1.67 3.60
C LYS A 418 -12.46 -3.18 3.56
N ILE A 419 -12.34 -3.82 4.72
CA ILE A 419 -12.65 -5.24 4.88
C ILE A 419 -14.15 -5.34 5.21
N PRO A 420 -14.96 -5.94 4.32
CA PRO A 420 -16.39 -6.08 4.57
C PRO A 420 -16.69 -7.12 5.66
N ASP A 421 -17.77 -6.91 6.39
CA ASP A 421 -18.26 -7.89 7.38
C ASP A 421 -18.45 -9.29 6.78
N GLN A 422 -18.82 -9.38 5.51
CA GLN A 422 -18.95 -10.65 4.79
C GLN A 422 -17.62 -11.39 4.69
N PHE A 423 -16.50 -10.67 4.54
CA PHE A 423 -15.17 -11.29 4.46
C PHE A 423 -14.70 -11.76 5.84
N SER A 424 -14.86 -10.91 6.85
CA SER A 424 -14.51 -11.27 8.24
C SER A 424 -15.49 -10.63 9.23
N PRO A 425 -16.45 -11.42 9.74
CA PRO A 425 -17.41 -10.93 10.71
C PRO A 425 -16.72 -10.38 11.97
N GLY A 426 -17.09 -9.18 12.37
CA GLY A 426 -16.55 -8.50 13.55
C GLY A 426 -15.47 -7.48 13.29
N LEU A 427 -14.95 -7.37 12.06
CA LEU A 427 -13.99 -6.34 11.65
C LEU A 427 -14.69 -5.14 10.97
N ARG A 428 -15.60 -4.48 11.68
CA ARG A 428 -16.49 -3.45 11.08
C ARG A 428 -15.80 -2.22 10.54
N ASN A 429 -14.68 -1.81 11.14
CA ASN A 429 -13.91 -0.63 10.77
C ASN A 429 -12.47 -1.00 10.42
N SER A 430 -12.30 -2.09 9.70
CA SER A 430 -10.98 -2.60 9.35
C SER A 430 -10.65 -2.39 7.89
N PHE A 431 -9.36 -2.17 7.64
CA PHE A 431 -8.85 -1.92 6.31
C PHE A 431 -7.62 -2.77 6.04
N PHE A 432 -7.50 -3.23 4.80
CA PHE A 432 -6.23 -3.60 4.23
C PHE A 432 -5.56 -2.37 3.64
N VAL A 433 -4.31 -2.17 4.00
CA VAL A 433 -3.44 -1.10 3.48
C VAL A 433 -2.23 -1.75 2.86
N ALA A 434 -2.01 -1.49 1.60
CA ALA A 434 -0.92 -2.07 0.84
C ALA A 434 0.39 -1.30 1.02
N ALA A 435 1.53 -2.00 1.00
CA ALA A 435 2.86 -1.45 1.15
C ALA A 435 3.79 -1.87 0.01
N MET A 436 4.61 -0.93 -0.46
CA MET A 436 5.48 -1.08 -1.63
C MET A 436 6.96 -0.80 -1.36
N GLY A 437 7.37 -0.59 -0.14
CA GLY A 437 8.77 -0.34 0.19
C GLY A 437 9.72 -1.44 -0.29
N SER A 438 10.89 -1.54 0.26
CA SER A 438 11.89 -2.54 -0.14
C SER A 438 12.55 -3.27 1.02
N ILE A 439 12.24 -2.89 2.25
CA ILE A 439 12.82 -3.44 3.47
C ILE A 439 11.74 -4.23 4.22
N LEU A 440 11.74 -5.55 4.02
CA LEU A 440 10.71 -6.44 4.58
C LEU A 440 10.61 -6.34 6.11
N GLU A 441 11.73 -6.14 6.77
CA GLU A 441 11.87 -6.03 8.21
C GLU A 441 11.19 -4.77 8.79
N GLU A 442 11.02 -3.73 7.98
CA GLU A 442 10.34 -2.46 8.33
C GLU A 442 8.83 -2.48 8.09
N GLY A 443 8.30 -3.59 7.59
CA GLY A 443 6.87 -3.75 7.25
C GLY A 443 6.55 -3.46 5.79
N ASP A 444 7.58 -3.27 4.97
CA ASP A 444 7.45 -3.16 3.52
C ASP A 444 7.02 -4.49 2.88
N LEU A 445 6.70 -4.45 1.59
CA LEU A 445 6.39 -5.64 0.79
C LEU A 445 5.27 -6.49 1.42
N SER A 446 4.25 -5.82 1.93
CA SER A 446 3.23 -6.42 2.79
C SER A 446 1.83 -5.81 2.58
N ILE A 447 0.86 -6.41 3.25
CA ILE A 447 -0.45 -5.81 3.53
C ILE A 447 -0.55 -5.60 5.04
N HIS A 448 -0.92 -4.38 5.44
CA HIS A 448 -1.24 -4.06 6.82
C HIS A 448 -2.74 -4.20 7.05
N LEU A 449 -3.12 -5.00 8.03
CA LEU A 449 -4.47 -5.02 8.57
C LEU A 449 -4.55 -4.00 9.71
N LEU A 450 -5.43 -3.04 9.57
CA LEU A 450 -5.71 -2.05 10.58
C LEU A 450 -7.17 -2.14 11.02
N ASP A 451 -7.40 -2.26 12.31
CA ASP A 451 -8.72 -2.20 12.90
C ASP A 451 -8.87 -0.95 13.74
N PHE A 452 -9.95 -0.19 13.49
CA PHE A 452 -10.19 1.09 14.13
C PHE A 452 -11.37 1.01 15.09
N LYS A 453 -11.20 1.59 16.27
CA LYS A 453 -12.23 1.70 17.31
C LYS A 453 -12.97 3.04 17.23
N ASP A 454 -14.24 3.03 17.68
CA ASP A 454 -15.02 4.24 17.96
C ASP A 454 -14.95 5.32 16.87
N LYS A 455 -15.39 5.00 15.65
CA LYS A 455 -15.37 5.93 14.49
C LYS A 455 -13.99 6.56 14.25
N PHE A 456 -12.95 5.72 14.24
CA PHE A 456 -11.57 6.12 13.96
C PHE A 456 -10.85 6.95 15.06
N SER A 457 -11.33 6.90 16.29
CA SER A 457 -10.66 7.61 17.40
C SER A 457 -9.27 7.06 17.70
N LYS A 458 -9.06 5.75 17.47
CA LYS A 458 -7.76 5.07 17.64
C LYS A 458 -7.71 3.74 16.88
N ILE A 459 -6.48 3.28 16.65
CA ILE A 459 -6.22 1.93 16.13
C ILE A 459 -6.36 0.96 17.30
N GLU A 460 -7.21 -0.06 17.15
CA GLU A 460 -7.38 -1.14 18.11
C GLU A 460 -6.37 -2.24 17.90
N SER A 461 -6.15 -2.62 16.64
CA SER A 461 -5.12 -3.61 16.28
C SER A 461 -4.42 -3.24 14.97
N HIS A 462 -3.17 -3.65 14.85
CA HIS A 462 -2.36 -3.53 13.65
C HIS A 462 -1.57 -4.82 13.46
N GLU A 463 -1.81 -5.49 12.34
CA GLU A 463 -1.12 -6.71 11.96
C GLU A 463 -0.51 -6.56 10.57
N THR A 464 0.65 -7.18 10.32
CA THR A 464 1.35 -7.12 9.04
C THR A 464 1.40 -8.50 8.41
N ILE A 465 0.88 -8.61 7.18
CA ILE A 465 0.92 -9.81 6.35
C ILE A 465 2.08 -9.64 5.37
N GLN A 466 3.23 -10.19 5.73
CA GLN A 466 4.43 -10.09 4.92
C GLN A 466 4.35 -11.00 3.69
N LEU A 467 4.47 -10.42 2.50
CA LEU A 467 4.32 -11.11 1.21
C LEU A 467 5.64 -11.23 0.44
N GLY A 468 6.61 -10.36 0.75
CA GLY A 468 7.89 -10.26 0.04
C GLY A 468 7.79 -9.60 -1.33
N GLU A 469 6.65 -8.96 -1.63
CA GLU A 469 6.37 -8.30 -2.90
C GLU A 469 5.66 -6.97 -2.69
N ARG A 470 5.87 -6.05 -3.60
CA ARG A 470 5.22 -4.74 -3.61
C ARG A 470 3.75 -4.89 -3.98
N VAL A 471 2.85 -4.54 -3.09
CA VAL A 471 1.40 -4.59 -3.35
C VAL A 471 0.97 -3.26 -3.94
N ARG A 472 0.65 -3.25 -5.24
CA ARG A 472 0.25 -2.02 -5.94
C ARG A 472 -1.23 -1.73 -5.79
N ASP A 473 -2.05 -2.78 -5.88
CA ASP A 473 -3.49 -2.65 -5.97
C ASP A 473 -4.22 -3.79 -5.28
N ILE A 474 -5.37 -3.49 -4.68
CA ILE A 474 -6.25 -4.44 -3.98
C ILE A 474 -7.68 -4.11 -4.31
N VAL A 475 -8.42 -5.11 -4.80
CA VAL A 475 -9.85 -5.00 -5.10
C VAL A 475 -10.64 -6.08 -4.38
N TYR A 476 -11.73 -5.71 -3.70
CA TYR A 476 -12.64 -6.68 -3.11
C TYR A 476 -13.70 -7.11 -4.10
N ILE A 477 -13.86 -8.42 -4.28
CA ILE A 477 -14.82 -9.03 -5.20
C ILE A 477 -15.98 -9.61 -4.39
N LYS A 478 -17.04 -8.82 -4.28
CA LYS A 478 -18.20 -9.12 -3.43
C LYS A 478 -18.83 -10.47 -3.79
N GLY A 479 -19.00 -10.78 -5.07
CA GLY A 479 -19.70 -11.98 -5.56
C GLY A 479 -19.06 -13.29 -5.13
N ILE A 480 -17.75 -13.31 -4.88
CA ILE A 480 -16.98 -14.49 -4.46
C ILE A 480 -16.34 -14.34 -3.07
N ASN A 481 -16.57 -13.21 -2.40
CA ASN A 481 -16.02 -12.89 -1.07
C ASN A 481 -14.49 -13.05 -0.99
N LYS A 482 -13.77 -12.49 -1.95
CA LYS A 482 -12.30 -12.55 -2.02
C LYS A 482 -11.72 -11.19 -2.36
N PHE A 483 -10.45 -10.99 -2.01
CA PHE A 483 -9.66 -9.88 -2.54
C PHE A 483 -8.77 -10.37 -3.66
N ILE A 484 -8.63 -9.57 -4.72
CA ILE A 484 -7.65 -9.75 -5.77
C ILE A 484 -6.64 -8.62 -5.65
N CYS A 485 -5.35 -8.98 -5.62
CA CYS A 485 -4.26 -8.03 -5.49
C CYS A 485 -3.33 -8.12 -6.71
N TYR A 486 -2.76 -7.00 -7.09
CA TYR A 486 -1.69 -6.95 -8.08
C TYR A 486 -0.35 -6.66 -7.42
N LEU A 487 0.62 -7.56 -7.63
CA LEU A 487 1.95 -7.48 -7.05
C LEU A 487 2.94 -6.90 -8.08
N GLU A 488 3.43 -5.69 -7.82
CA GLU A 488 4.23 -4.91 -8.76
C GLU A 488 5.66 -5.43 -8.95
N THR A 489 6.21 -6.19 -7.99
CA THR A 489 7.58 -6.70 -8.13
C THR A 489 7.68 -7.69 -9.29
N THR A 490 6.71 -8.55 -9.41
CA THR A 490 6.74 -9.67 -10.37
C THR A 490 5.60 -9.64 -11.40
N GLY A 491 4.63 -8.72 -11.28
CA GLY A 491 3.42 -8.72 -12.12
C GLY A 491 2.51 -9.91 -11.81
N THR A 492 2.42 -10.29 -10.55
CA THR A 492 1.64 -11.44 -10.07
C THR A 492 0.22 -11.02 -9.71
N ILE A 493 -0.76 -11.84 -10.04
CA ILE A 493 -2.13 -11.75 -9.52
C ILE A 493 -2.22 -12.63 -8.29
N MET A 494 -2.56 -12.03 -7.15
CA MET A 494 -2.71 -12.74 -5.88
C MET A 494 -4.16 -12.71 -5.41
N ILE A 495 -4.65 -13.84 -4.94
CA ILE A 495 -5.98 -13.98 -4.38
C ILE A 495 -5.88 -14.16 -2.87
N LEU A 496 -6.66 -13.38 -2.14
CA LEU A 496 -6.84 -13.53 -0.69
C LEU A 496 -8.26 -13.99 -0.40
N SER A 497 -8.38 -15.05 0.36
CA SER A 497 -9.67 -15.52 0.90
C SER A 497 -9.56 -15.77 2.40
N ASN A 498 -10.66 -15.59 3.11
CA ASN A 498 -10.77 -16.02 4.50
C ASN A 498 -11.10 -17.52 4.51
N ASN A 499 -10.37 -18.28 5.31
CA ASN A 499 -10.50 -19.75 5.39
C ASN A 499 -11.41 -20.17 6.54
#